data_18e3e9d2daae79d41f827b4a3e26c9ce
#
_entry.id   18e3e9d2daae79d41f827b4a3e26c9ce
#
_cell.length_a   1.000
_cell.length_b   1.000
_cell.length_c   1.000
_cell.angle_alpha   90.00
_cell.angle_beta   90.00
_cell.angle_gamma   90.00
#
_symmetry.space_group_name_H-M   'P 1'
#
loop_
_entity.id
_entity.type
_entity.pdbx_description
1 polymer ?
#
loop_
_entity_poly.entity_id
_entity_poly.type
_entity_poly.pdbx_seq_one_letter_code
_entity_poly.pdbx_strand_id
1 'polypeptide(L)'
;SALGIIAKLYLNAEVYTGTERYSDAAAAAGHIIDNGPYSLSDSGISVPNLGKRPAVSSDPDNLVGYAAIFAPNNENNPEIIWSVEYDEATAGGMNFHHMTLHYASQYTWNFEAQPWNGYVALEEFVNSYEAGDDRRKANFIAGPQLDYGGNALVDLASDSPTPEIV
;
A
#
# COMPACT_ATOMS: atom_id res chain seq x y z
N SER A 1 5.76 2.75 19.95
CA SER A 1 4.36 2.75 19.47
C SER A 1 3.45 3.70 20.25
N ALA A 2 3.52 3.78 21.60
CA ALA A 2 2.66 4.68 22.38
C ALA A 2 2.80 6.16 21.96
N LEU A 3 4.01 6.65 21.75
CA LEU A 3 4.27 8.04 21.30
C LEU A 3 3.66 8.35 19.92
N GLY A 4 3.62 7.37 19.00
CA GLY A 4 2.95 7.56 17.70
C GLY A 4 1.44 7.76 17.83
N ILE A 5 0.80 7.02 18.74
CA ILE A 5 -0.62 7.20 19.06
C ILE A 5 -0.85 8.55 19.73
N ILE A 6 0.00 8.93 20.69
CA ILE A 6 -0.06 10.22 21.40
C ILE A 6 0.08 11.38 20.41
N ALA A 7 1.02 11.31 19.47
CA ALA A 7 1.18 12.34 18.44
C ALA A 7 -0.10 12.52 17.60
N LYS A 8 -0.74 11.42 17.19
CA LYS A 8 -2.03 11.47 16.48
C LYS A 8 -3.16 12.04 17.32
N LEU A 9 -3.24 11.69 18.61
CA LEU A 9 -4.24 12.24 19.52
C LEU A 9 -4.06 13.75 19.71
N TYR A 10 -2.84 14.23 19.90
CA TYR A 10 -2.55 15.66 20.01
C TYR A 10 -2.84 16.41 18.72
N LEU A 11 -2.50 15.84 17.56
CA LEU A 11 -2.78 16.45 16.26
C LEU A 11 -4.29 16.70 16.05
N ASN A 12 -5.13 15.80 16.55
CA ASN A 12 -6.58 15.87 16.42
C ASN A 12 -7.28 16.41 17.68
N ALA A 13 -6.54 16.90 18.68
CA ALA A 13 -7.09 17.29 19.96
C ALA A 13 -8.12 18.43 19.84
N GLU A 14 -7.89 19.39 18.94
CA GLU A 14 -8.83 20.48 18.68
C GLU A 14 -10.22 19.97 18.28
N VAL A 15 -10.28 18.95 17.42
CA VAL A 15 -11.55 18.34 16.97
C VAL A 15 -12.30 17.69 18.13
N TYR A 16 -11.60 17.08 19.08
CA TYR A 16 -12.23 16.33 20.18
C TYR A 16 -12.50 17.19 21.42
N THR A 17 -11.66 18.21 21.65
CA THR A 17 -11.69 18.98 22.92
C THR A 17 -11.89 20.49 22.73
N GLY A 18 -11.86 20.99 21.50
CA GLY A 18 -11.85 22.42 21.21
C GLY A 18 -10.53 23.12 21.55
N THR A 19 -9.47 22.38 21.87
CA THR A 19 -8.16 22.94 22.25
C THR A 19 -7.05 22.41 21.37
N GLU A 20 -6.32 23.29 20.73
CA GLU A 20 -5.16 22.95 19.90
C GLU A 20 -4.01 22.39 20.73
N ARG A 21 -3.41 21.29 20.25
CA ARG A 21 -2.23 20.63 20.84
C ARG A 21 -1.15 20.34 19.80
N TYR A 22 -1.00 21.17 18.76
CA TYR A 22 -0.07 20.92 17.65
C TYR A 22 1.40 20.89 18.08
N SER A 23 1.80 21.74 19.04
CA SER A 23 3.16 21.71 19.60
C SER A 23 3.47 20.42 20.34
N ASP A 24 2.49 19.86 21.06
CA ASP A 24 2.65 18.58 21.74
C ASP A 24 2.73 17.42 20.73
N ALA A 25 1.95 17.50 19.64
CA ALA A 25 2.02 16.54 18.54
C ALA A 25 3.41 16.53 17.90
N ALA A 26 3.95 17.74 17.60
CA ALA A 26 5.29 17.89 17.04
C ALA A 26 6.37 17.38 17.99
N ALA A 27 6.28 17.67 19.29
CA ALA A 27 7.24 17.18 20.28
C ALA A 27 7.22 15.64 20.39
N ALA A 28 6.03 15.03 20.39
CA ALA A 28 5.90 13.57 20.45
C ALA A 28 6.45 12.89 19.19
N ALA A 29 6.18 13.46 18.01
CA ALA A 29 6.72 12.97 16.74
C ALA A 29 8.25 13.14 16.67
N GLY A 30 8.77 14.34 17.06
CA GLY A 30 10.20 14.61 17.10
C GLY A 30 10.95 13.64 18.00
N HIS A 31 10.38 13.30 19.15
CA HIS A 31 11.01 12.31 20.05
C HIS A 31 11.16 10.94 19.40
N ILE A 32 10.20 10.52 18.56
CA ILE A 32 10.29 9.26 17.82
C ILE A 32 11.42 9.33 16.76
N ILE A 33 11.50 10.45 16.05
CA ILE A 33 12.51 10.68 15.01
C ILE A 33 13.92 10.70 15.60
N ASP A 34 14.10 11.43 16.70
CA ASP A 34 15.42 11.67 17.27
C ASP A 34 15.94 10.52 18.13
N ASN A 35 15.04 9.73 18.74
CA ASN A 35 15.41 8.73 19.75
C ASN A 35 14.86 7.33 19.47
N GLY A 36 14.02 7.17 18.44
CA GLY A 36 13.47 5.86 18.05
C GLY A 36 14.45 5.06 17.20
N PRO A 37 14.25 3.74 17.11
CA PRO A 37 15.05 2.87 16.25
C PRO A 37 14.54 2.86 14.79
N TYR A 38 13.74 3.84 14.40
CA TYR A 38 13.06 3.88 13.12
C TYR A 38 13.81 4.74 12.09
N SER A 39 13.67 4.38 10.82
CA SER A 39 14.22 5.14 9.71
C SER A 39 13.32 5.03 8.48
N LEU A 40 13.41 5.99 7.57
CA LEU A 40 12.68 5.89 6.30
C LEU A 40 13.22 4.72 5.47
N SER A 41 12.31 4.04 4.79
CA SER A 41 12.63 2.97 3.84
C SER A 41 13.10 3.61 2.54
N ASP A 42 14.40 3.73 2.40
CA ASP A 42 15.05 4.26 1.21
C ASP A 42 15.48 3.15 0.23
N SER A 43 16.18 3.51 -0.84
CA SER A 43 16.64 2.57 -1.85
C SER A 43 17.63 1.50 -1.32
N GLY A 44 18.17 1.67 -0.12
CA GLY A 44 18.99 0.66 0.56
C GLY A 44 18.18 -0.49 1.16
N ILE A 45 16.87 -0.30 1.34
CA ILE A 45 15.96 -1.35 1.81
C ILE A 45 15.44 -2.13 0.61
N SER A 46 15.75 -3.42 0.56
CA SER A 46 15.38 -4.31 -0.53
C SER A 46 14.89 -5.64 0.02
N VAL A 47 13.73 -6.09 -0.41
CA VAL A 47 13.12 -7.37 -0.03
C VAL A 47 12.66 -8.15 -1.26
N PRO A 48 12.67 -9.48 -1.25
CA PRO A 48 12.16 -10.28 -2.35
C PRO A 48 10.70 -9.94 -2.68
N ASN A 49 10.40 -9.76 -3.96
CA ASN A 49 9.03 -9.57 -4.43
C ASN A 49 8.32 -10.93 -4.52
N LEU A 50 7.71 -11.37 -3.42
CA LEU A 50 7.00 -12.64 -3.34
C LEU A 50 5.65 -12.61 -4.07
N GLY A 51 5.10 -11.42 -4.32
CA GLY A 51 3.82 -11.23 -5.00
C GLY A 51 3.92 -11.07 -6.52
N LYS A 52 5.11 -11.17 -7.11
CA LYS A 52 5.27 -10.99 -8.57
C LYS A 52 4.56 -12.09 -9.36
N ARG A 53 4.02 -11.70 -10.51
CA ARG A 53 3.37 -12.62 -11.45
C ARG A 53 4.42 -13.39 -12.24
N PRO A 54 4.41 -14.73 -12.26
CA PRO A 54 5.44 -15.51 -12.96
C PRO A 54 5.52 -15.25 -14.47
N ALA A 55 4.38 -14.90 -15.09
CA ALA A 55 4.31 -14.65 -16.54
C ALA A 55 4.76 -13.23 -16.94
N VAL A 56 5.03 -12.35 -16.00
CA VAL A 56 5.40 -10.93 -16.27
C VAL A 56 6.86 -10.72 -15.94
N SER A 57 7.70 -10.77 -16.95
CA SER A 57 9.16 -10.59 -16.81
C SER A 57 9.58 -9.17 -16.38
N SER A 58 8.67 -8.19 -16.50
CA SER A 58 8.91 -6.80 -16.08
C SER A 58 8.71 -6.57 -14.59
N ASP A 59 8.12 -7.52 -13.86
CA ASP A 59 7.97 -7.39 -12.42
C ASP A 59 9.35 -7.48 -11.75
N PRO A 60 9.69 -6.54 -10.86
CA PRO A 60 10.99 -6.54 -10.23
C PRO A 60 11.18 -7.76 -9.33
N ASP A 61 12.39 -8.33 -9.31
CA ASP A 61 12.69 -9.46 -8.42
C ASP A 61 12.70 -9.05 -6.94
N ASN A 62 13.02 -7.78 -6.67
CA ASN A 62 12.99 -7.21 -5.35
C ASN A 62 12.16 -5.93 -5.34
N LEU A 63 11.43 -5.71 -4.25
CA LEU A 63 10.82 -4.43 -3.90
C LEU A 63 11.85 -3.61 -3.13
N VAL A 64 12.00 -2.34 -3.47
CA VAL A 64 12.99 -1.45 -2.87
C VAL A 64 12.34 -0.18 -2.34
N GLY A 65 12.95 0.42 -1.31
CA GLY A 65 12.52 1.68 -0.74
C GLY A 65 11.06 1.64 -0.29
N TYR A 66 10.28 2.61 -0.74
CA TYR A 66 8.85 2.74 -0.37
C TYR A 66 8.05 1.45 -0.66
N ALA A 67 8.28 0.79 -1.80
CA ALA A 67 7.56 -0.43 -2.14
C ALA A 67 7.85 -1.59 -1.18
N ALA A 68 9.03 -1.63 -0.56
CA ALA A 68 9.41 -2.65 0.41
C ALA A 68 8.58 -2.60 1.70
N ILE A 69 7.98 -1.43 2.05
CA ILE A 69 7.10 -1.29 3.22
C ILE A 69 5.86 -2.16 3.09
N PHE A 70 5.40 -2.38 1.85
CA PHE A 70 4.16 -3.11 1.54
C PHE A 70 4.41 -4.54 1.04
N ALA A 71 5.64 -5.03 1.16
CA ALA A 71 5.96 -6.40 0.81
C ALA A 71 5.27 -7.40 1.76
N PRO A 72 4.95 -8.62 1.31
CA PRO A 72 4.35 -9.65 2.18
C PRO A 72 5.18 -10.02 3.40
N ASN A 73 6.48 -9.77 3.36
CA ASN A 73 7.47 -10.06 4.42
C ASN A 73 8.06 -8.78 5.01
N ASN A 74 7.21 -7.80 5.31
CA ASN A 74 7.60 -6.46 5.76
C ASN A 74 7.72 -6.30 7.29
N GLU A 75 7.54 -7.33 8.07
CA GLU A 75 7.47 -7.30 9.54
C GLU A 75 8.70 -6.66 10.21
N ASN A 76 9.84 -6.67 9.54
CA ASN A 76 11.08 -6.07 10.03
C ASN A 76 11.45 -4.77 9.30
N ASN A 77 10.53 -4.15 8.55
CA ASN A 77 10.83 -2.90 7.88
C ASN A 77 11.03 -1.78 8.90
N PRO A 78 12.17 -1.02 8.83
CA PRO A 78 12.52 -0.02 9.84
C PRO A 78 11.58 1.18 9.88
N GLU A 79 10.73 1.39 8.88
CA GLU A 79 9.74 2.47 8.87
C GLU A 79 8.47 2.11 9.65
N ILE A 80 8.24 0.83 9.93
CA ILE A 80 7.04 0.37 10.64
C ILE A 80 7.20 0.58 12.15
N ILE A 81 6.43 1.53 12.70
CA ILE A 81 6.43 1.83 14.13
C ILE A 81 5.58 0.82 14.91
N TRP A 82 4.49 0.39 14.31
CA TRP A 82 3.57 -0.60 14.90
C TRP A 82 2.72 -1.23 13.80
N SER A 83 2.61 -2.55 13.85
CA SER A 83 1.80 -3.35 12.93
C SER A 83 0.69 -4.09 13.69
N VAL A 84 -0.39 -4.35 12.97
CA VAL A 84 -1.36 -5.38 13.33
C VAL A 84 -1.17 -6.49 12.33
N GLU A 85 -0.66 -7.61 12.80
CA GLU A 85 -0.31 -8.72 11.92
C GLU A 85 -1.56 -9.52 11.55
N TYR A 86 -1.64 -9.87 10.27
CA TYR A 86 -2.65 -10.77 9.73
C TYR A 86 -1.95 -11.97 9.13
N ASP A 87 -2.50 -13.14 9.38
CA ASP A 87 -2.01 -14.42 8.91
C ASP A 87 -3.17 -15.29 8.49
N GLU A 88 -3.06 -15.96 7.35
CA GLU A 88 -4.15 -16.76 6.78
C GLU A 88 -4.63 -17.87 7.73
N ALA A 89 -3.71 -18.50 8.45
CA ALA A 89 -4.00 -19.66 9.28
C ALA A 89 -4.49 -19.29 10.69
N THR A 90 -4.00 -18.18 11.26
CA THR A 90 -4.18 -17.86 12.69
C THR A 90 -4.87 -16.55 12.99
N ALA A 91 -4.78 -15.58 12.10
CA ALA A 91 -5.28 -14.22 12.31
C ALA A 91 -5.82 -13.59 11.01
N GLY A 92 -6.75 -14.27 10.35
CA GLY A 92 -7.39 -13.79 9.13
C GLY A 92 -8.23 -12.54 9.32
N GLY A 93 -8.79 -12.02 8.23
CA GLY A 93 -9.73 -10.90 8.23
C GLY A 93 -9.23 -9.60 7.59
N MET A 94 -8.00 -9.58 7.10
CA MET A 94 -7.50 -8.48 6.29
C MET A 94 -8.07 -8.56 4.87
N ASN A 95 -9.01 -7.66 4.55
CA ASN A 95 -9.73 -7.69 3.27
C ASN A 95 -9.47 -6.46 2.38
N PHE A 96 -8.60 -5.54 2.78
CA PHE A 96 -8.38 -4.30 2.02
C PHE A 96 -7.94 -4.54 0.57
N HIS A 97 -7.10 -5.52 0.32
CA HIS A 97 -6.67 -5.89 -1.03
C HIS A 97 -7.85 -6.37 -1.89
N HIS A 98 -8.78 -7.17 -1.35
CA HIS A 98 -10.01 -7.55 -2.05
C HIS A 98 -10.95 -6.37 -2.30
N MET A 99 -10.99 -5.40 -1.38
CA MET A 99 -11.85 -4.23 -1.50
C MET A 99 -11.36 -3.25 -2.57
N THR A 100 -10.06 -3.17 -2.79
CA THR A 100 -9.43 -2.18 -3.68
C THR A 100 -9.06 -2.71 -5.05
N LEU A 101 -9.01 -4.03 -5.24
CA LEU A 101 -8.67 -4.63 -6.52
C LEU A 101 -9.90 -4.82 -7.40
N HIS A 102 -9.73 -4.59 -8.70
CA HIS A 102 -10.75 -4.86 -9.71
C HIS A 102 -11.08 -6.37 -9.78
N TYR A 103 -12.29 -6.72 -10.20
CA TYR A 103 -12.72 -8.12 -10.35
C TYR A 103 -11.74 -8.97 -11.17
N ALA A 104 -11.24 -8.42 -12.28
CA ALA A 104 -10.31 -9.10 -13.16
C ALA A 104 -8.93 -9.38 -12.54
N SER A 105 -8.58 -8.70 -11.44
CA SER A 105 -7.35 -8.96 -10.70
C SER A 105 -7.29 -10.38 -10.14
N GLN A 106 -8.43 -11.07 -10.02
CA GLN A 106 -8.46 -12.50 -9.75
C GLN A 106 -7.60 -13.29 -10.74
N TYR A 107 -7.73 -12.98 -12.01
CA TYR A 107 -6.98 -13.68 -13.07
C TYR A 107 -5.53 -13.23 -13.14
N THR A 108 -5.26 -11.95 -12.85
CA THR A 108 -3.90 -11.41 -12.82
C THR A 108 -3.03 -12.11 -11.77
N TRP A 109 -3.57 -12.27 -10.56
CA TRP A 109 -2.84 -12.79 -9.42
C TRP A 109 -3.15 -14.25 -9.09
N ASN A 110 -4.02 -14.89 -9.88
CA ASN A 110 -4.50 -16.24 -9.65
C ASN A 110 -5.10 -16.43 -8.25
N PHE A 111 -5.90 -15.48 -7.80
CA PHE A 111 -6.58 -15.58 -6.52
C PHE A 111 -7.66 -16.65 -6.53
N GLU A 112 -7.84 -17.34 -5.43
CA GLU A 112 -8.93 -18.28 -5.22
C GLU A 112 -10.30 -17.57 -5.25
N ALA A 113 -10.38 -16.39 -4.63
CA ALA A 113 -11.60 -15.59 -4.58
C ALA A 113 -11.48 -14.31 -5.44
N GLN A 114 -12.61 -13.92 -6.04
CA GLN A 114 -12.70 -12.68 -6.82
C GLN A 114 -12.62 -11.45 -5.90
N PRO A 115 -11.79 -10.44 -6.21
CA PRO A 115 -11.81 -9.13 -5.55
C PRO A 115 -13.15 -8.41 -5.72
N TRP A 116 -13.39 -7.41 -4.87
CA TRP A 116 -14.74 -6.82 -4.73
C TRP A 116 -14.94 -5.52 -5.49
N ASN A 117 -13.88 -4.89 -5.99
CA ASN A 117 -13.94 -3.59 -6.69
C ASN A 117 -14.73 -2.52 -5.90
N GLY A 118 -14.55 -2.49 -4.58
CA GLY A 118 -15.33 -1.62 -3.70
C GLY A 118 -14.78 -0.19 -3.59
N TYR A 119 -13.49 -0.01 -3.79
CA TYR A 119 -12.80 1.28 -3.75
C TYR A 119 -11.92 1.44 -4.97
N VAL A 120 -12.05 2.58 -5.62
CA VAL A 120 -11.22 2.96 -6.77
C VAL A 120 -10.60 4.33 -6.52
N ALA A 121 -9.41 4.55 -7.05
CA ALA A 121 -8.78 5.86 -7.00
C ALA A 121 -9.44 6.81 -8.01
N LEU A 122 -9.62 8.06 -7.62
CA LEU A 122 -10.02 9.11 -8.56
C LEU A 122 -8.82 9.53 -9.41
N GLU A 123 -9.05 9.76 -10.68
CA GLU A 123 -7.99 10.14 -11.64
C GLU A 123 -7.23 11.39 -11.18
N GLU A 124 -7.93 12.40 -10.69
CA GLU A 124 -7.32 13.63 -10.17
C GLU A 124 -6.38 13.36 -9.00
N PHE A 125 -6.72 12.40 -8.15
CA PHE A 125 -5.87 12.02 -7.03
C PHE A 125 -4.59 11.31 -7.54
N VAL A 126 -4.71 10.38 -8.47
CA VAL A 126 -3.56 9.71 -9.07
C VAL A 126 -2.64 10.71 -9.78
N ASN A 127 -3.23 11.68 -10.48
CA ASN A 127 -2.50 12.71 -11.21
C ASN A 127 -1.94 13.84 -10.31
N SER A 128 -2.31 13.89 -9.02
CA SER A 128 -1.74 14.83 -8.05
C SER A 128 -0.32 14.46 -7.60
N TYR A 129 0.12 13.23 -7.85
CA TYR A 129 1.49 12.81 -7.55
C TYR A 129 2.47 13.42 -8.54
N GLU A 130 3.59 13.93 -8.05
CA GLU A 130 4.65 14.49 -8.87
C GLU A 130 5.28 13.44 -9.78
N ALA A 131 5.83 13.91 -10.91
CA ALA A 131 6.55 13.05 -11.83
C ALA A 131 7.81 12.47 -11.13
N GLY A 132 7.91 11.14 -11.06
CA GLY A 132 9.01 10.47 -10.37
C GLY A 132 8.74 10.11 -8.90
N ASP A 133 7.55 10.41 -8.39
CA ASP A 133 7.13 9.92 -7.06
C ASP A 133 6.90 8.40 -7.11
N ASP A 134 7.74 7.64 -6.40
CA ASP A 134 7.68 6.18 -6.37
C ASP A 134 6.37 5.65 -5.79
N ARG A 135 5.69 6.43 -4.94
CA ARG A 135 4.39 6.07 -4.36
C ARG A 135 3.33 5.89 -5.43
N ARG A 136 3.38 6.68 -6.53
CA ARG A 136 2.44 6.55 -7.63
C ARG A 136 2.48 5.15 -8.25
N LYS A 137 3.67 4.60 -8.47
CA LYS A 137 3.84 3.25 -9.06
C LYS A 137 3.53 2.14 -8.07
N ALA A 138 3.83 2.35 -6.78
CA ALA A 138 3.65 1.34 -5.75
C ALA A 138 2.20 1.20 -5.30
N ASN A 139 1.43 2.30 -5.33
CA ASN A 139 0.08 2.33 -4.76
C ASN A 139 -1.04 2.10 -5.79
N PHE A 140 -0.77 2.28 -7.07
CA PHE A 140 -1.81 2.21 -8.09
C PHE A 140 -1.45 1.21 -9.19
N ILE A 141 -2.42 0.39 -9.55
CA ILE A 141 -2.36 -0.49 -10.71
C ILE A 141 -3.03 0.27 -11.86
N ALA A 142 -2.30 0.50 -12.94
CA ALA A 142 -2.78 1.26 -14.08
C ALA A 142 -2.39 0.61 -15.41
N GLY A 143 -3.20 0.88 -16.45
CA GLY A 143 -2.98 0.39 -17.80
C GLY A 143 -3.43 -1.06 -18.03
N PRO A 144 -3.16 -1.61 -19.24
CA PRO A 144 -3.58 -2.95 -19.61
C PRO A 144 -3.05 -4.02 -18.67
N GLN A 145 -3.92 -4.86 -18.18
CA GLN A 145 -3.59 -5.96 -17.29
C GLN A 145 -3.51 -7.30 -18.03
N LEU A 146 -2.70 -8.19 -17.50
CA LEU A 146 -2.53 -9.55 -18.01
C LEU A 146 -3.06 -10.56 -17.00
N ASP A 147 -3.53 -11.70 -17.47
CA ASP A 147 -3.81 -12.85 -16.60
C ASP A 147 -2.49 -13.48 -16.08
N TYR A 148 -2.60 -14.45 -15.21
CA TYR A 148 -1.45 -15.18 -14.66
C TYR A 148 -0.64 -15.93 -15.73
N GLY A 149 -1.26 -16.26 -16.86
CA GLY A 149 -0.63 -16.89 -18.02
C GLY A 149 -0.01 -15.91 -19.01
N GLY A 150 -0.17 -14.58 -18.78
CA GLY A 150 0.37 -13.54 -19.67
C GLY A 150 -0.54 -13.13 -20.82
N ASN A 151 -1.81 -13.56 -20.84
CA ASN A 151 -2.77 -13.11 -21.84
C ASN A 151 -3.44 -11.79 -21.42
N ALA A 152 -3.78 -10.95 -22.40
CA ALA A 152 -4.48 -9.68 -22.12
C ALA A 152 -5.84 -9.94 -21.48
N LEU A 153 -6.12 -9.23 -20.39
CA LEU A 153 -7.44 -9.19 -19.77
C LEU A 153 -8.31 -8.15 -20.45
N VAL A 154 -9.58 -8.52 -20.65
CA VAL A 154 -10.63 -7.60 -21.09
C VAL A 154 -11.44 -7.23 -19.87
N ASP A 155 -11.71 -5.93 -19.69
CA ASP A 155 -12.60 -5.47 -18.63
C ASP A 155 -14.04 -5.95 -18.94
N LEU A 156 -14.49 -6.92 -18.15
CA LEU A 156 -15.83 -7.51 -18.32
C LEU A 156 -16.96 -6.53 -17.95
N ALA A 157 -16.65 -5.43 -17.25
CA ALA A 157 -17.65 -4.46 -16.84
C ALA A 157 -17.87 -3.34 -17.86
N SER A 158 -16.88 -3.02 -18.67
CA SER A 158 -16.94 -1.92 -19.63
C SER A 158 -16.82 -2.34 -21.09
N ASP A 159 -16.66 -3.64 -21.38
CA ASP A 159 -16.29 -4.14 -22.73
C ASP A 159 -15.04 -3.45 -23.31
N SER A 160 -14.28 -2.76 -22.46
CA SER A 160 -13.07 -2.05 -22.85
C SER A 160 -11.86 -2.99 -22.78
N PRO A 161 -11.09 -3.12 -23.86
CA PRO A 161 -9.85 -3.91 -23.85
C PRO A 161 -8.72 -3.27 -23.04
N THR A 162 -8.93 -2.05 -22.53
CA THR A 162 -7.94 -1.30 -21.74
C THR A 162 -8.62 -0.76 -20.49
N PRO A 163 -8.53 -1.45 -19.34
CA PRO A 163 -8.86 -0.82 -18.06
C PRO A 163 -7.93 0.39 -17.89
N GLU A 164 -8.50 1.59 -17.86
CA GLU A 164 -7.69 2.81 -17.86
C GLU A 164 -7.03 3.04 -16.51
N ILE A 165 -7.65 2.68 -15.40
CA ILE A 165 -7.04 2.69 -14.05
C ILE A 165 -7.82 1.69 -13.19
N VAL A 166 -7.13 0.77 -12.55
CA VAL A 166 -7.71 -0.17 -11.59
C VAL A 166 -7.13 0.10 -10.21
#